data_e2bcf5a0d91c6aacee60167eda9613e2
#
_entry.id   e2bcf5a0d91c6aacee60167eda9613e2
#
_cell.length_a   1.000
_cell.length_b   1.000
_cell.length_c   1.000
_cell.angle_alpha   90.00
_cell.angle_beta   90.00
_cell.angle_gamma   90.00
#
_symmetry.space_group_name_H-M   'P 1'
#
loop_
_entity.id
_entity.type
_entity.pdbx_description
1 polymer ?
#
loop_
_entity_poly.entity_id
_entity_poly.type
_entity_poly.pdbx_seq_one_letter_code
_entity_poly.pdbx_strand_id
1 'polypeptide(L)'
;MKKVLNVFLVLVVMVALFFGGYYLSNYEDKKIKKTMANSNITTKEKNQKLDVNNSEVTRLFNRLNTIDDTMIALNISDDLYEDYAGYFYSKGKITSDKVSDEVKYIVSYMELGIEDEIKKLSISNQENYKIAKATIDVVSKKIFGYGITNNINVLINNYAFKTDETYYTTKKTEKIESEAEVKVYTKIVSASKIDNSIEIISKPCFELISLGDEHSLYKSIDGNKEELYGLNNKITDLDINESVNIDSYLSSLDSYKWVFIEKDDNYVFSSVEKIG
;
A
#
# COMPACT_ATOMS: atom_id res chain seq x y z
N MET A 1 -37.94 -34.10 10.36
CA MET A 1 -37.39 -33.66 11.65
C MET A 1 -35.91 -33.23 11.62
N LYS A 2 -34.96 -34.02 11.10
CA LYS A 2 -33.51 -33.65 11.06
C LYS A 2 -33.18 -32.32 10.34
N LYS A 3 -33.85 -31.97 9.24
CA LYS A 3 -33.61 -30.70 8.52
C LYS A 3 -34.06 -29.47 9.30
N VAL A 4 -35.14 -29.56 10.04
CA VAL A 4 -35.67 -28.44 10.89
C VAL A 4 -34.75 -28.19 12.08
N LEU A 5 -34.22 -29.28 12.66
CA LEU A 5 -33.27 -29.19 13.79
C LEU A 5 -31.96 -28.48 13.38
N ASN A 6 -31.42 -28.77 12.18
CA ASN A 6 -30.20 -28.12 11.68
C ASN A 6 -30.42 -26.63 11.40
N VAL A 7 -31.56 -26.22 10.86
CA VAL A 7 -31.90 -24.80 10.63
C VAL A 7 -32.01 -24.06 11.97
N PHE A 8 -32.63 -24.69 12.96
CA PHE A 8 -32.74 -24.11 14.30
C PHE A 8 -31.39 -23.94 14.99
N LEU A 9 -30.49 -24.92 14.82
CA LEU A 9 -29.14 -24.87 15.40
C LEU A 9 -28.30 -23.74 14.77
N VAL A 10 -28.37 -23.54 13.45
CA VAL A 10 -27.70 -22.43 12.76
C VAL A 10 -28.23 -21.07 13.20
N LEU A 11 -29.56 -20.94 13.41
CA LEU A 11 -30.15 -19.71 13.89
C LEU A 11 -29.69 -19.38 15.33
N VAL A 12 -29.63 -20.38 16.22
CA VAL A 12 -29.13 -20.20 17.59
C VAL A 12 -27.67 -19.76 17.63
N VAL A 13 -26.81 -20.33 16.78
CA VAL A 13 -25.41 -19.93 16.67
C VAL A 13 -25.27 -18.51 16.14
N MET A 14 -26.04 -18.11 15.13
CA MET A 14 -26.02 -16.73 14.63
C MET A 14 -26.47 -15.71 15.66
N VAL A 15 -27.50 -16.01 16.43
CA VAL A 15 -27.99 -15.17 17.54
C VAL A 15 -26.93 -15.06 18.64
N ALA A 16 -26.27 -16.15 19.00
CA ALA A 16 -25.21 -16.15 20.02
C ALA A 16 -23.98 -15.30 19.58
N LEU A 17 -23.60 -15.36 18.28
CA LEU A 17 -22.53 -14.53 17.73
C LEU A 17 -22.91 -13.04 17.69
N PHE A 18 -24.18 -12.72 17.39
CA PHE A 18 -24.67 -11.34 17.37
C PHE A 18 -24.70 -10.72 18.78
N PHE A 19 -25.20 -11.45 19.78
CA PHE A 19 -25.20 -10.98 21.17
C PHE A 19 -23.80 -10.98 21.80
N GLY A 20 -22.94 -11.93 21.45
CA GLY A 20 -21.55 -11.96 21.90
C GLY A 20 -20.76 -10.75 21.40
N GLY A 21 -20.90 -10.40 20.11
CA GLY A 21 -20.29 -9.20 19.54
C GLY A 21 -20.81 -7.90 20.14
N TYR A 22 -22.11 -7.80 20.38
CA TYR A 22 -22.73 -6.63 21.02
C TYR A 22 -22.29 -6.45 22.47
N TYR A 23 -22.16 -7.55 23.24
CA TYR A 23 -21.68 -7.49 24.62
C TYR A 23 -20.21 -7.09 24.75
N LEU A 24 -19.35 -7.59 23.85
CA LEU A 24 -17.94 -7.22 23.81
C LEU A 24 -17.75 -5.74 23.45
N SER A 25 -18.47 -5.23 22.45
CA SER A 25 -18.45 -3.82 22.06
C SER A 25 -18.85 -2.88 23.21
N ASN A 26 -19.93 -3.20 23.93
CA ASN A 26 -20.38 -2.40 25.07
C ASN A 26 -19.46 -2.49 26.31
N TYR A 27 -18.70 -3.58 26.46
CA TYR A 27 -17.76 -3.74 27.58
C TYR A 27 -16.50 -2.87 27.36
N GLU A 28 -16.03 -2.76 26.12
CA GLU A 28 -14.91 -1.91 25.75
C GLU A 28 -15.25 -0.42 25.87
N ASP A 29 -16.43 0.03 25.44
CA ASP A 29 -16.88 1.42 25.58
C ASP A 29 -16.94 1.88 27.05
N LYS A 30 -17.30 1.00 27.98
CA LYS A 30 -17.32 1.31 29.42
C LYS A 30 -15.90 1.42 30.01
N LYS A 31 -14.94 0.65 29.47
CA LYS A 31 -13.53 0.69 29.92
C LYS A 31 -12.85 1.97 29.46
N ILE A 32 -13.12 2.40 28.23
CA ILE A 32 -12.59 3.65 27.63
C ILE A 32 -13.08 4.88 28.41
N LYS A 33 -14.38 4.96 28.73
CA LYS A 33 -14.95 6.09 29.51
C LYS A 33 -14.39 6.22 30.93
N LYS A 34 -13.96 5.13 31.55
CA LYS A 34 -13.37 5.14 32.90
C LYS A 34 -11.90 5.58 32.92
N THR A 35 -11.18 5.40 31.79
CA THR A 35 -9.77 5.80 31.64
C THR A 35 -9.64 7.29 31.31
N MET A 36 -10.62 7.89 30.65
CA MET A 36 -10.61 9.32 30.29
C MET A 36 -10.91 10.28 31.45
N ALA A 37 -11.42 9.80 32.59
CA ALA A 37 -11.83 10.66 33.70
C ALA A 37 -10.68 11.03 34.67
N ASN A 38 -9.45 10.51 34.47
CA ASN A 38 -8.36 10.67 35.44
C ASN A 38 -7.00 11.08 34.87
N SER A 39 -6.93 11.85 33.79
CA SER A 39 -5.64 12.35 33.31
C SER A 39 -5.66 13.83 32.95
N ASN A 40 -5.63 14.69 33.97
CA ASN A 40 -4.94 15.98 33.86
C ASN A 40 -3.43 15.73 34.04
N ILE A 41 -2.80 15.11 33.03
CA ILE A 41 -1.36 14.99 32.94
C ILE A 41 -0.95 15.86 31.75
N THR A 42 -0.20 16.92 32.00
CA THR A 42 0.63 17.61 31.01
C THR A 42 1.58 16.58 30.42
N THR A 43 1.17 15.92 29.36
CA THR A 43 1.99 14.99 28.59
C THR A 43 3.07 15.80 27.89
N LYS A 44 4.30 15.77 28.39
CA LYS A 44 5.47 16.06 27.57
C LYS A 44 5.41 15.07 26.40
N GLU A 45 5.34 15.58 25.18
CA GLU A 45 5.47 14.77 23.96
C GLU A 45 6.62 13.80 24.15
N LYS A 46 6.30 12.50 24.14
CA LYS A 46 7.29 11.46 24.37
C LYS A 46 7.87 11.07 23.01
N ASN A 47 8.83 11.90 22.55
CA ASN A 47 9.56 11.60 21.32
C ASN A 47 10.59 10.49 21.62
N GLN A 48 10.37 9.31 21.05
CA GLN A 48 11.25 8.16 21.18
C GLN A 48 11.84 7.82 19.80
N LYS A 49 13.17 7.92 19.68
CA LYS A 49 13.86 7.41 18.48
C LYS A 49 13.67 5.91 18.37
N LEU A 50 13.30 5.45 17.19
CA LEU A 50 13.17 4.03 16.85
C LEU A 50 14.37 3.58 16.01
N ASP A 51 14.72 2.30 16.10
CA ASP A 51 15.65 1.67 15.17
C ASP A 51 15.00 1.59 13.78
N VAL A 52 15.70 2.00 12.75
CA VAL A 52 15.22 1.93 11.36
C VAL A 52 14.96 0.49 10.89
N ASN A 53 15.63 -0.49 11.51
CA ASN A 53 15.42 -1.92 11.25
C ASN A 53 14.36 -2.54 12.19
N ASN A 54 13.69 -1.75 13.02
CA ASN A 54 12.60 -2.25 13.84
C ASN A 54 11.52 -2.88 12.95
N SER A 55 11.03 -4.06 13.33
CA SER A 55 10.07 -4.83 12.52
C SER A 55 8.78 -4.08 12.23
N GLU A 56 8.30 -3.24 13.17
CA GLU A 56 7.10 -2.41 12.96
C GLU A 56 7.38 -1.30 11.95
N VAL A 57 8.54 -0.61 12.07
CA VAL A 57 8.97 0.45 11.14
C VAL A 57 9.08 -0.11 9.71
N THR A 58 9.80 -1.22 9.55
CA THR A 58 10.00 -1.85 8.23
C THR A 58 8.70 -2.38 7.66
N ARG A 59 7.83 -2.99 8.49
CA ARG A 59 6.51 -3.48 8.06
C ARG A 59 5.63 -2.35 7.55
N LEU A 60 5.52 -1.24 8.29
CA LEU A 60 4.69 -0.09 7.90
C LEU A 60 5.17 0.53 6.59
N PHE A 61 6.48 0.68 6.45
CA PHE A 61 7.10 1.27 5.28
C PHE A 61 6.98 0.37 4.05
N ASN A 62 7.41 -0.89 4.16
CA ASN A 62 7.43 -1.82 3.03
C ASN A 62 6.04 -2.13 2.50
N ARG A 63 5.02 -2.19 3.38
CA ARG A 63 3.62 -2.39 2.98
C ARG A 63 3.16 -1.41 1.89
N LEU A 64 3.56 -0.14 1.96
CA LEU A 64 3.18 0.87 0.99
C LEU A 64 4.11 0.86 -0.23
N ASN A 65 5.36 0.54 -0.03
CA ASN A 65 6.37 0.53 -1.09
C ASN A 65 6.40 -0.80 -1.90
N THR A 66 5.57 -1.79 -1.57
CA THR A 66 5.37 -2.97 -2.44
C THR A 66 4.88 -2.60 -3.83
N ILE A 67 4.26 -1.44 -3.99
CA ILE A 67 3.85 -0.89 -5.29
C ILE A 67 5.05 -0.62 -6.20
N ASP A 68 6.22 -0.33 -5.62
CA ASP A 68 7.44 0.01 -6.36
C ASP A 68 8.14 -1.24 -6.95
N ASP A 69 7.84 -2.43 -6.39
CA ASP A 69 8.45 -3.70 -6.82
C ASP A 69 7.60 -4.46 -7.84
N THR A 70 6.43 -3.94 -8.20
CA THR A 70 5.50 -4.60 -9.10
C THR A 70 5.31 -3.78 -10.37
N MET A 71 5.41 -4.42 -11.54
CA MET A 71 4.94 -3.84 -12.79
C MET A 71 3.43 -3.66 -12.70
N ILE A 72 3.01 -2.48 -12.32
CA ILE A 72 1.62 -2.11 -12.10
C ILE A 72 1.28 -1.07 -13.14
N ALA A 73 0.42 -1.43 -14.08
CA ALA A 73 -0.04 -0.53 -15.09
C ALA A 73 -1.55 -0.32 -15.00
N LEU A 74 -2.00 0.92 -15.11
CA LEU A 74 -3.38 1.27 -15.31
C LEU A 74 -3.69 1.21 -16.81
N ASN A 75 -4.69 0.45 -17.19
CA ASN A 75 -5.22 0.54 -18.55
C ASN A 75 -6.17 1.74 -18.63
N ILE A 76 -5.67 2.89 -19.08
CA ILE A 76 -6.43 4.13 -19.22
C ILE A 76 -7.24 4.14 -20.52
N SER A 77 -6.72 3.51 -21.56
CA SER A 77 -7.38 3.20 -22.83
C SER A 77 -6.67 1.98 -23.40
N ASP A 78 -7.20 1.37 -24.42
CA ASP A 78 -6.67 0.09 -24.94
C ASP A 78 -5.15 0.11 -25.29
N ASP A 79 -4.50 1.29 -25.26
CA ASP A 79 -3.12 1.49 -25.67
C ASP A 79 -2.22 2.22 -24.66
N LEU A 80 -2.73 2.64 -23.48
CA LEU A 80 -1.95 3.40 -22.49
C LEU A 80 -1.95 2.72 -21.11
N TYR A 81 -0.74 2.46 -20.61
CA TYR A 81 -0.51 1.90 -19.29
C TYR A 81 0.12 2.94 -18.38
N GLU A 82 -0.38 3.05 -17.16
CA GLU A 82 0.19 3.91 -16.14
C GLU A 82 0.99 3.07 -15.15
N ASP A 83 2.29 3.36 -15.03
CA ASP A 83 3.15 2.80 -14.00
C ASP A 83 2.89 3.56 -12.69
N TYR A 84 2.72 2.81 -11.59
CA TYR A 84 2.56 3.36 -10.24
C TYR A 84 3.87 3.37 -9.45
N ALA A 85 4.99 2.96 -10.05
CA ALA A 85 6.30 3.08 -9.42
C ALA A 85 6.55 4.53 -8.98
N GLY A 86 6.96 4.72 -7.74
CA GLY A 86 7.17 6.04 -7.18
C GLY A 86 5.91 6.86 -6.89
N TYR A 87 4.71 6.26 -6.91
CA TYR A 87 3.44 6.98 -6.67
C TYR A 87 3.48 7.88 -5.43
N PHE A 88 3.98 7.35 -4.32
CA PHE A 88 4.03 8.10 -3.05
C PHE A 88 5.05 9.22 -3.04
N TYR A 89 5.92 9.28 -4.03
CA TYR A 89 6.97 10.31 -4.18
C TYR A 89 6.64 11.34 -5.24
N SER A 90 5.64 11.08 -6.09
CA SER A 90 5.29 11.89 -7.27
C SER A 90 4.60 13.22 -6.96
N LYS A 91 4.20 13.44 -5.71
CA LYS A 91 3.52 14.67 -5.26
C LYS A 91 4.22 15.22 -4.03
N GLY A 92 4.16 16.53 -3.82
CA GLY A 92 4.75 17.17 -2.65
C GLY A 92 4.18 16.64 -1.33
N LYS A 93 2.87 16.31 -1.32
CA LYS A 93 2.19 15.69 -0.17
C LYS A 93 1.04 14.81 -0.63
N ILE A 94 0.94 13.60 -0.05
CA ILE A 94 -0.20 12.69 -0.20
C ILE A 94 -0.72 12.35 1.18
N THR A 95 -2.01 12.59 1.42
CA THR A 95 -2.73 12.15 2.62
C THR A 95 -3.55 10.90 2.32
N SER A 96 -3.86 10.11 3.33
CA SER A 96 -4.54 8.82 3.15
C SER A 96 -5.88 8.91 2.43
N ASP A 97 -6.62 10.02 2.61
CA ASP A 97 -7.87 10.30 1.90
C ASP A 97 -7.67 10.68 0.41
N LYS A 98 -6.44 11.03 0.01
CA LYS A 98 -6.05 11.38 -1.36
C LYS A 98 -5.34 10.27 -2.12
N VAL A 99 -5.07 9.14 -1.46
CA VAL A 99 -4.58 7.95 -2.15
C VAL A 99 -5.66 7.47 -3.11
N SER A 100 -5.28 7.19 -4.36
CA SER A 100 -6.25 6.71 -5.36
C SER A 100 -6.80 5.33 -4.99
N ASP A 101 -7.99 5.02 -5.46
CA ASP A 101 -8.65 3.74 -5.16
C ASP A 101 -7.91 2.56 -5.83
N GLU A 102 -7.26 2.80 -6.96
CA GLU A 102 -6.38 1.85 -7.63
C GLU A 102 -5.19 1.48 -6.73
N VAL A 103 -4.48 2.48 -6.19
CA VAL A 103 -3.35 2.25 -5.28
C VAL A 103 -3.80 1.59 -3.99
N LYS A 104 -4.94 1.99 -3.41
CA LYS A 104 -5.51 1.29 -2.24
C LYS A 104 -5.80 -0.18 -2.56
N TYR A 105 -6.35 -0.45 -3.75
CA TYR A 105 -6.61 -1.82 -4.20
C TYR A 105 -5.31 -2.62 -4.30
N ILE A 106 -4.31 -2.09 -5.00
CA ILE A 106 -3.03 -2.77 -5.24
C ILE A 106 -2.34 -3.12 -3.92
N VAL A 107 -2.16 -2.14 -3.04
CA VAL A 107 -1.52 -2.34 -1.73
C VAL A 107 -2.31 -3.34 -0.88
N SER A 108 -3.65 -3.27 -0.89
CA SER A 108 -4.49 -4.21 -0.15
C SER A 108 -4.43 -5.62 -0.72
N TYR A 109 -4.36 -5.75 -2.03
CA TYR A 109 -4.20 -7.02 -2.73
C TYR A 109 -2.87 -7.68 -2.40
N MET A 110 -1.77 -6.93 -2.44
CA MET A 110 -0.44 -7.41 -2.10
C MET A 110 -0.34 -7.83 -0.61
N GLU A 111 -0.93 -7.05 0.30
CA GLU A 111 -0.98 -7.39 1.73
C GLU A 111 -1.73 -8.71 2.00
N LEU A 112 -2.71 -9.05 1.19
CA LEU A 112 -3.43 -10.34 1.30
C LEU A 112 -2.62 -11.54 0.80
N GLY A 113 -1.54 -11.32 0.07
CA GLY A 113 -0.73 -12.40 -0.51
C GLY A 113 -1.46 -13.26 -1.55
N ILE A 114 -2.49 -12.70 -2.21
CA ILE A 114 -3.34 -13.43 -3.16
C ILE A 114 -2.58 -13.75 -4.46
N GLU A 115 -1.50 -13.08 -4.74
CA GLU A 115 -0.73 -13.28 -5.97
C GLU A 115 -0.32 -14.75 -6.19
N ASP A 116 0.06 -15.45 -5.12
CA ASP A 116 0.40 -16.88 -5.21
C ASP A 116 -0.81 -17.76 -5.54
N GLU A 117 -2.00 -17.37 -5.11
CA GLU A 117 -3.23 -18.09 -5.45
C GLU A 117 -3.60 -17.89 -6.93
N ILE A 118 -3.40 -16.69 -7.48
CA ILE A 118 -3.61 -16.41 -8.91
C ILE A 118 -2.60 -17.17 -9.77
N LYS A 119 -1.34 -17.22 -9.37
CA LYS A 119 -0.32 -18.04 -10.04
C LYS A 119 -0.71 -19.51 -10.05
N LYS A 120 -1.24 -20.05 -8.95
CA LYS A 120 -1.75 -21.43 -8.87
C LYS A 120 -2.95 -21.65 -9.82
N LEU A 121 -3.89 -20.71 -9.90
CA LEU A 121 -5.04 -20.76 -10.78
C LEU A 121 -4.64 -20.71 -12.28
N SER A 122 -3.60 -19.94 -12.62
CA SER A 122 -3.09 -19.89 -13.99
C SER A 122 -2.57 -21.23 -14.51
N ILE A 123 -2.07 -22.10 -13.61
CA ILE A 123 -1.63 -23.46 -13.93
C ILE A 123 -2.82 -24.40 -14.17
N SER A 124 -3.97 -24.11 -13.57
CA SER A 124 -5.19 -24.95 -13.65
C SER A 124 -6.12 -24.60 -14.80
N ASN A 125 -5.74 -23.71 -15.74
CA ASN A 125 -6.57 -23.19 -16.84
C ASN A 125 -7.85 -22.44 -16.39
N GLN A 126 -7.92 -21.96 -15.16
CA GLN A 126 -8.98 -21.06 -14.75
C GLN A 126 -8.65 -19.64 -15.22
N GLU A 127 -9.40 -19.12 -16.18
CA GLU A 127 -9.15 -17.81 -16.79
C GLU A 127 -9.60 -16.63 -15.91
N ASN A 128 -10.46 -16.87 -14.92
CA ASN A 128 -11.08 -15.83 -14.12
C ASN A 128 -11.06 -16.18 -12.63
N TYR A 129 -10.63 -15.23 -11.83
CA TYR A 129 -10.68 -15.29 -10.37
C TYR A 129 -11.56 -14.15 -9.83
N LYS A 130 -12.27 -14.39 -8.73
CA LYS A 130 -13.11 -13.38 -8.09
C LYS A 130 -12.68 -13.14 -6.66
N ILE A 131 -12.44 -11.88 -6.32
CA ILE A 131 -12.11 -11.43 -4.96
C ILE A 131 -13.28 -10.60 -4.44
N ALA A 132 -13.84 -10.97 -3.29
CA ALA A 132 -14.92 -10.18 -2.70
C ALA A 132 -14.44 -8.75 -2.37
N LYS A 133 -15.19 -7.74 -2.78
CA LYS A 133 -14.90 -6.33 -2.45
C LYS A 133 -14.73 -6.12 -0.96
N ALA A 134 -15.60 -6.74 -0.14
CA ALA A 134 -15.53 -6.64 1.31
C ALA A 134 -14.17 -7.09 1.88
N THR A 135 -13.52 -8.09 1.29
CA THR A 135 -12.20 -8.57 1.73
C THR A 135 -11.13 -7.49 1.52
N ILE A 136 -11.07 -6.95 0.31
CA ILE A 136 -10.13 -5.86 -0.02
C ILE A 136 -10.43 -4.60 0.79
N ASP A 137 -11.71 -4.26 0.96
CA ASP A 137 -12.14 -3.06 1.68
C ASP A 137 -11.75 -3.09 3.16
N VAL A 138 -11.84 -4.25 3.81
CA VAL A 138 -11.37 -4.44 5.21
C VAL A 138 -9.88 -4.18 5.32
N VAL A 139 -9.08 -4.69 4.38
CA VAL A 139 -7.62 -4.48 4.38
C VAL A 139 -7.28 -3.02 4.07
N SER A 140 -7.93 -2.43 3.06
CA SER A 140 -7.76 -1.01 2.71
C SER A 140 -8.04 -0.10 3.91
N LYS A 141 -9.13 -0.34 4.66
CA LYS A 141 -9.44 0.41 5.87
C LYS A 141 -8.40 0.25 6.98
N LYS A 142 -7.82 -0.95 7.13
CA LYS A 142 -6.74 -1.18 8.10
C LYS A 142 -5.44 -0.44 7.73
N ILE A 143 -5.17 -0.27 6.44
CA ILE A 143 -3.92 0.36 5.96
C ILE A 143 -4.09 1.87 5.86
N PHE A 144 -5.17 2.35 5.24
CA PHE A 144 -5.38 3.74 4.88
C PHE A 144 -6.43 4.46 5.74
N GLY A 145 -7.19 3.74 6.57
CA GLY A 145 -8.36 4.28 7.27
C GLY A 145 -9.59 4.48 6.37
N TYR A 146 -9.46 4.23 5.07
CA TYR A 146 -10.49 4.41 4.05
C TYR A 146 -10.65 3.15 3.20
N GLY A 147 -11.89 2.87 2.80
CA GLY A 147 -12.20 1.84 1.82
C GLY A 147 -12.04 2.33 0.39
N ILE A 148 -12.35 1.43 -0.54
CA ILE A 148 -12.37 1.69 -1.98
C ILE A 148 -13.81 2.05 -2.37
N THR A 149 -14.00 3.21 -2.99
CA THR A 149 -15.32 3.76 -3.32
C THR A 149 -15.63 3.76 -4.81
N ASN A 150 -14.59 3.90 -5.63
CA ASN A 150 -14.74 3.95 -7.09
C ASN A 150 -14.53 2.58 -7.72
N ASN A 151 -14.93 2.45 -8.98
CA ASN A 151 -14.55 1.31 -9.78
C ASN A 151 -13.05 1.37 -10.08
N ILE A 152 -12.39 0.23 -9.96
CA ILE A 152 -10.98 0.08 -10.32
C ILE A 152 -10.83 -0.63 -11.66
N ASN A 153 -9.77 -0.30 -12.38
CA ASN A 153 -9.32 -1.02 -13.56
C ASN A 153 -7.79 -0.97 -13.57
N VAL A 154 -7.15 -2.00 -13.03
CA VAL A 154 -5.69 -2.05 -12.87
C VAL A 154 -5.13 -3.33 -13.46
N LEU A 155 -3.89 -3.26 -13.90
CA LEU A 155 -3.10 -4.39 -14.34
C LEU A 155 -1.98 -4.61 -13.33
N ILE A 156 -1.91 -5.81 -12.76
CA ILE A 156 -0.83 -6.23 -11.87
C ILE A 156 -0.17 -7.44 -12.53
N ASN A 157 1.11 -7.32 -12.87
CA ASN A 157 1.81 -8.30 -13.68
C ASN A 157 1.04 -8.58 -14.99
N ASN A 158 0.55 -9.75 -15.24
CA ASN A 158 -0.23 -10.10 -16.43
C ASN A 158 -1.71 -10.36 -16.10
N TYR A 159 -2.24 -9.71 -15.07
CA TYR A 159 -3.62 -9.88 -14.65
C TYR A 159 -4.35 -8.53 -14.61
N ALA A 160 -5.42 -8.41 -15.38
CA ALA A 160 -6.32 -7.27 -15.33
C ALA A 160 -7.36 -7.49 -14.22
N PHE A 161 -7.49 -6.50 -13.35
CA PHE A 161 -8.48 -6.48 -12.27
C PHE A 161 -9.51 -5.40 -12.55
N LYS A 162 -10.77 -5.77 -12.53
CA LYS A 162 -11.90 -4.86 -12.76
C LYS A 162 -12.97 -5.02 -11.69
N THR A 163 -13.60 -3.92 -11.35
CA THR A 163 -14.78 -3.92 -10.49
C THR A 163 -15.97 -4.58 -11.19
N ASP A 164 -16.63 -5.50 -10.49
CA ASP A 164 -17.87 -6.14 -10.91
C ASP A 164 -18.78 -6.27 -9.68
N GLU A 165 -19.94 -5.64 -9.68
CA GLU A 165 -20.92 -5.63 -8.58
C GLU A 165 -20.31 -5.75 -7.18
N THR A 166 -20.30 -6.97 -6.59
CA THR A 166 -19.78 -7.28 -5.25
C THR A 166 -18.35 -7.85 -5.23
N TYR A 167 -17.74 -8.00 -6.40
CA TYR A 167 -16.42 -8.62 -6.58
C TYR A 167 -15.48 -7.70 -7.36
N TYR A 168 -14.19 -8.00 -7.24
CA TYR A 168 -13.19 -7.69 -8.26
C TYR A 168 -12.95 -8.95 -9.06
N THR A 169 -13.10 -8.85 -10.38
CA THR A 169 -12.81 -9.96 -11.30
C THR A 169 -11.41 -9.79 -11.85
N THR A 170 -10.70 -10.88 -12.02
CA THR A 170 -9.37 -10.86 -12.67
C THR A 170 -9.38 -11.72 -13.91
N LYS A 171 -8.71 -11.23 -14.94
CA LYS A 171 -8.50 -11.95 -16.20
C LYS A 171 -7.01 -11.91 -16.54
N LYS A 172 -6.45 -13.07 -16.89
CA LYS A 172 -5.09 -13.12 -17.41
C LYS A 172 -5.04 -12.40 -18.77
N THR A 173 -4.06 -11.53 -18.94
CA THR A 173 -3.77 -10.80 -20.18
C THR A 173 -2.52 -11.38 -20.84
N GLU A 174 -2.27 -11.00 -22.08
CA GLU A 174 -0.99 -11.23 -22.70
C GLU A 174 0.09 -10.41 -21.98
N LYS A 175 1.34 -10.89 -22.04
CA LYS A 175 2.46 -10.17 -21.46
C LYS A 175 2.60 -8.82 -22.15
N ILE A 176 2.60 -7.76 -21.35
CA ILE A 176 2.86 -6.41 -21.84
C ILE A 176 4.36 -6.23 -21.79
N GLU A 177 4.94 -5.90 -22.94
CA GLU A 177 6.34 -5.47 -23.03
C GLU A 177 6.35 -3.95 -22.91
N SER A 178 6.93 -3.44 -21.82
CA SER A 178 7.17 -2.01 -21.63
C SER A 178 8.42 -1.59 -22.39
N GLU A 179 8.39 -0.41 -22.99
CA GLU A 179 9.58 0.17 -23.64
C GLU A 179 10.63 0.63 -22.63
N ALA A 180 10.24 0.78 -21.36
CA ALA A 180 11.14 1.07 -20.25
C ALA A 180 10.55 0.62 -18.94
N GLU A 181 11.37 0.49 -17.92
CA GLU A 181 11.02 0.11 -16.54
C GLU A 181 11.57 1.16 -15.57
N VAL A 182 10.77 1.57 -14.61
CA VAL A 182 11.20 2.40 -13.49
C VAL A 182 11.34 1.53 -12.25
N LYS A 183 12.54 1.51 -11.66
CA LYS A 183 12.80 0.87 -10.36
C LYS A 183 12.99 1.93 -9.28
N VAL A 184 12.42 1.69 -8.11
CA VAL A 184 12.53 2.59 -6.97
C VAL A 184 13.39 1.95 -5.89
N TYR A 185 14.48 2.60 -5.56
CA TYR A 185 15.34 2.22 -4.44
C TYR A 185 15.12 3.20 -3.31
N THR A 186 14.84 2.68 -2.13
CA THR A 186 14.53 3.55 -0.99
C THR A 186 15.31 3.13 0.25
N LYS A 187 15.82 4.13 0.98
CA LYS A 187 16.46 3.92 2.27
C LYS A 187 15.74 4.65 3.39
N ILE A 188 15.38 3.93 4.45
CA ILE A 188 14.92 4.54 5.70
C ILE A 188 16.15 5.13 6.39
N VAL A 189 16.13 6.42 6.68
CA VAL A 189 17.24 7.14 7.32
C VAL A 189 16.99 7.47 8.78
N SER A 190 15.72 7.59 9.18
CA SER A 190 15.35 7.70 10.59
C SER A 190 13.91 7.29 10.84
N ALA A 191 13.61 6.91 12.08
CA ALA A 191 12.26 6.66 12.55
C ALA A 191 12.11 7.13 14.00
N SER A 192 10.91 7.60 14.36
CA SER A 192 10.57 8.02 15.71
C SER A 192 9.10 7.72 16.04
N LYS A 193 8.82 7.46 17.31
CA LYS A 193 7.46 7.43 17.85
C LYS A 193 7.21 8.74 18.58
N ILE A 194 6.18 9.46 18.15
CA ILE A 194 5.75 10.73 18.75
C ILE A 194 4.29 10.52 19.17
N ASP A 195 4.06 10.47 20.47
CA ASP A 195 2.76 10.14 21.06
C ASP A 195 2.18 8.84 20.49
N ASN A 196 1.08 8.95 19.75
CA ASN A 196 0.38 7.84 19.08
C ASN A 196 0.70 7.73 17.60
N SER A 197 1.81 8.32 17.13
CA SER A 197 2.24 8.23 15.74
C SER A 197 3.65 7.66 15.60
N ILE A 198 3.89 7.01 14.45
CA ILE A 198 5.23 6.67 13.98
C ILE A 198 5.53 7.57 12.79
N GLU A 199 6.63 8.30 12.88
CA GLU A 199 7.21 9.05 11.77
C GLU A 199 8.44 8.32 11.23
N ILE A 200 8.49 8.15 9.89
CA ILE A 200 9.61 7.52 9.19
C ILE A 200 10.13 8.52 8.17
N ILE A 201 11.44 8.73 8.13
CA ILE A 201 12.09 9.51 7.08
C ILE A 201 12.78 8.56 6.12
N SER A 202 12.47 8.68 4.84
CA SER A 202 13.09 7.90 3.77
C SER A 202 13.67 8.79 2.68
N LYS A 203 14.57 8.21 1.90
CA LYS A 203 15.18 8.83 0.72
C LYS A 203 15.06 7.88 -0.45
N PRO A 204 14.25 8.18 -1.48
CA PRO A 204 14.14 7.40 -2.70
C PRO A 204 15.20 7.80 -3.72
N CYS A 205 15.50 6.87 -4.63
CA CYS A 205 16.25 7.05 -5.85
C CYS A 205 15.55 6.24 -6.95
N PHE A 206 15.49 6.75 -8.17
CA PHE A 206 14.74 6.17 -9.27
C PHE A 206 15.70 5.76 -10.39
N GLU A 207 15.66 4.50 -10.80
CA GLU A 207 16.39 4.00 -11.94
C GLU A 207 15.43 3.84 -13.11
N LEU A 208 15.77 4.46 -14.24
CA LEU A 208 15.13 4.20 -15.52
C LEU A 208 15.96 3.21 -16.30
N ILE A 209 15.35 2.11 -16.69
CA ILE A 209 15.93 1.10 -17.58
C ILE A 209 15.18 1.22 -18.91
N SER A 210 15.84 1.69 -19.97
CA SER A 210 15.24 1.85 -21.29
C SER A 210 15.56 0.67 -22.21
N LEU A 211 14.82 0.57 -23.32
CA LEU A 211 15.15 -0.35 -24.41
C LEU A 211 16.58 -0.09 -24.90
N GLY A 212 17.40 -1.14 -24.93
CA GLY A 212 18.83 -1.05 -25.27
C GLY A 212 19.75 -1.06 -24.08
N ASP A 213 19.21 -1.41 -22.89
CA ASP A 213 19.94 -1.59 -21.63
C ASP A 213 20.67 -0.32 -21.16
N GLU A 214 20.15 0.85 -21.49
CA GLU A 214 20.61 2.10 -20.91
C GLU A 214 19.96 2.29 -19.53
N HIS A 215 20.81 2.47 -18.52
CA HIS A 215 20.39 2.68 -17.14
C HIS A 215 20.73 4.11 -16.71
N SER A 216 19.77 4.82 -16.11
CA SER A 216 19.98 6.16 -15.60
C SER A 216 19.34 6.34 -14.23
N LEU A 217 20.04 6.99 -13.31
CA LEU A 217 19.52 7.32 -11.98
C LEU A 217 18.99 8.74 -11.93
N TYR A 218 17.85 8.89 -11.26
CA TYR A 218 17.16 10.17 -11.05
C TYR A 218 16.89 10.40 -9.56
N LYS A 219 16.89 11.69 -9.20
CA LYS A 219 16.67 12.13 -7.82
C LYS A 219 15.19 12.20 -7.44
N SER A 220 14.32 12.52 -8.38
CA SER A 220 12.92 12.80 -8.12
C SER A 220 12.00 12.32 -9.24
N ILE A 221 10.73 12.14 -8.87
CA ILE A 221 9.60 11.92 -9.77
C ILE A 221 8.54 12.98 -9.44
N ASP A 222 7.97 13.67 -10.44
CA ASP A 222 7.01 14.75 -10.18
C ASP A 222 5.59 14.46 -10.68
N GLY A 223 5.38 13.29 -11.27
CA GLY A 223 4.08 12.91 -11.83
C GLY A 223 3.69 13.67 -13.08
N ASN A 224 4.56 14.52 -13.66
CA ASN A 224 4.39 15.10 -14.97
C ASN A 224 4.80 14.10 -16.03
N LYS A 225 3.82 13.43 -16.64
CA LYS A 225 4.03 12.30 -17.55
C LYS A 225 4.43 12.72 -18.98
N GLU A 226 4.50 14.02 -19.27
CA GLU A 226 5.00 14.53 -20.55
C GLU A 226 6.52 14.34 -20.71
N GLU A 227 7.25 14.17 -19.60
CA GLU A 227 8.64 13.79 -19.57
C GLU A 227 8.77 12.31 -19.20
N LEU A 228 9.78 11.62 -19.69
CA LEU A 228 10.07 10.20 -19.48
C LEU A 228 9.66 9.71 -18.06
N TYR A 229 8.48 9.15 -17.93
CA TYR A 229 7.90 8.64 -16.66
C TYR A 229 7.83 9.67 -15.51
N GLY A 230 7.89 10.98 -15.82
CA GLY A 230 7.93 12.05 -14.82
C GLY A 230 9.22 12.12 -14.01
N LEU A 231 10.29 11.47 -14.46
CA LEU A 231 11.58 11.44 -13.79
C LEU A 231 12.34 12.74 -14.00
N ASN A 232 12.88 13.29 -12.92
CA ASN A 232 13.58 14.57 -12.91
C ASN A 232 14.92 14.52 -12.17
N ASN A 233 15.79 15.46 -12.52
CA ASN A 233 17.08 15.65 -11.87
C ASN A 233 17.95 14.38 -11.97
N LYS A 234 18.36 14.03 -13.19
CA LYS A 234 19.29 12.94 -13.45
C LYS A 234 20.55 13.07 -12.61
N ILE A 235 20.91 11.99 -11.93
CA ILE A 235 22.11 11.92 -11.09
C ILE A 235 23.30 11.46 -11.94
N THR A 236 23.14 10.31 -12.61
CA THR A 236 24.19 9.69 -13.41
C THR A 236 23.60 8.64 -14.36
N ASP A 237 24.40 8.24 -15.34
CA ASP A 237 24.19 6.99 -16.06
C ASP A 237 24.94 5.86 -15.35
N LEU A 238 24.41 4.65 -15.45
CA LEU A 238 25.00 3.44 -14.89
C LEU A 238 25.41 2.50 -16.02
N ASP A 239 26.50 1.78 -15.81
CA ASP A 239 26.83 0.66 -16.67
C ASP A 239 25.83 -0.49 -16.46
N ILE A 240 25.52 -1.24 -17.53
CA ILE A 240 24.50 -2.28 -17.59
C ILE A 240 24.62 -3.37 -16.50
N ASN A 241 25.82 -3.57 -15.94
CA ASN A 241 26.09 -4.53 -14.87
C ASN A 241 26.32 -3.86 -13.52
N GLU A 242 26.14 -2.55 -13.41
CA GLU A 242 26.35 -1.82 -12.19
C GLU A 242 25.10 -1.91 -11.31
N SER A 243 25.27 -2.37 -10.07
CA SER A 243 24.18 -2.36 -9.08
C SER A 243 24.07 -1.00 -8.43
N VAL A 244 22.83 -0.52 -8.26
CA VAL A 244 22.54 0.74 -7.61
C VAL A 244 22.96 0.69 -6.14
N ASN A 245 23.95 1.49 -5.78
CA ASN A 245 24.33 1.72 -4.38
C ASN A 245 23.75 3.06 -3.90
N ILE A 246 22.54 3.02 -3.38
CA ILE A 246 21.82 4.24 -2.91
C ILE A 246 22.64 5.02 -1.86
N ASP A 247 23.49 4.36 -1.07
CA ASP A 247 24.29 5.00 -0.03
C ASP A 247 25.27 6.05 -0.59
N SER A 248 25.73 5.85 -1.80
CA SER A 248 26.62 6.78 -2.50
C SER A 248 25.95 8.11 -2.83
N TYR A 249 24.63 8.14 -2.88
CA TYR A 249 23.84 9.31 -3.31
C TYR A 249 23.00 9.94 -2.21
N LEU A 250 22.96 9.38 -0.99
CA LEU A 250 22.07 9.81 0.10
C LEU A 250 22.10 11.29 0.41
N SER A 251 23.27 11.95 0.30
CA SER A 251 23.40 13.38 0.57
C SER A 251 22.67 14.27 -0.44
N SER A 252 22.49 13.78 -1.67
CA SER A 252 21.86 14.51 -2.78
C SER A 252 20.37 14.19 -2.94
N LEU A 253 19.89 13.07 -2.34
CA LEU A 253 18.51 12.62 -2.49
C LEU A 253 17.55 13.44 -1.64
N ASP A 254 16.34 13.62 -2.16
CA ASP A 254 15.23 14.25 -1.46
C ASP A 254 14.78 13.40 -0.27
N SER A 255 14.27 14.05 0.76
CA SER A 255 13.77 13.38 1.96
C SER A 255 12.25 13.41 2.00
N TYR A 256 11.65 12.31 2.41
CA TYR A 256 10.21 12.16 2.55
C TYR A 256 9.86 11.71 3.94
N LYS A 257 8.90 12.39 4.56
CA LYS A 257 8.36 12.05 5.88
C LYS A 257 7.05 11.29 5.72
N TRP A 258 7.01 10.07 6.25
CA TRP A 258 5.83 9.21 6.33
C TRP A 258 5.28 9.29 7.74
N VAL A 259 3.97 9.40 7.87
CA VAL A 259 3.29 9.45 9.17
C VAL A 259 2.26 8.35 9.22
N PHE A 260 2.33 7.55 10.29
CA PHE A 260 1.37 6.49 10.60
C PHE A 260 0.77 6.80 11.98
N ILE A 261 -0.55 6.79 12.09
CA ILE A 261 -1.28 7.10 13.32
C ILE A 261 -1.84 5.83 13.92
N GLU A 262 -1.65 5.62 15.21
CA GLU A 262 -2.20 4.50 15.96
C GLU A 262 -3.73 4.62 16.06
N LYS A 263 -4.43 3.60 15.61
CA LYS A 263 -5.87 3.49 15.63
C LYS A 263 -6.28 2.03 15.86
N ASP A 264 -7.09 1.78 16.90
CA ASP A 264 -7.61 0.43 17.20
C ASP A 264 -6.50 -0.65 17.26
N ASP A 265 -5.43 -0.37 18.00
CA ASP A 265 -4.24 -1.23 18.18
C ASP A 265 -3.47 -1.52 16.85
N ASN A 266 -3.66 -0.70 15.82
CA ASN A 266 -2.94 -0.78 14.56
C ASN A 266 -2.46 0.61 14.12
N TYR A 267 -1.40 0.67 13.28
CA TYR A 267 -0.97 1.91 12.66
C TYR A 267 -1.56 2.04 11.26
N VAL A 268 -2.24 3.17 11.04
CA VAL A 268 -2.88 3.53 9.78
C VAL A 268 -2.04 4.60 9.09
N PHE A 269 -1.79 4.46 7.79
CA PHE A 269 -1.13 5.48 6.99
C PHE A 269 -1.92 6.79 7.05
N SER A 270 -1.25 7.86 7.39
CA SER A 270 -1.83 9.21 7.46
C SER A 270 -1.37 10.08 6.29
N SER A 271 -0.07 10.16 6.09
CA SER A 271 0.49 10.98 5.01
C SER A 271 1.92 10.62 4.68
N VAL A 272 2.33 11.00 3.47
CA VAL A 272 3.73 11.16 3.08
C VAL A 272 3.94 12.57 2.52
N GLU A 273 5.08 13.19 2.82
CA GLU A 273 5.38 14.57 2.43
C GLU A 273 6.87 14.73 2.17
N LYS A 274 7.21 15.39 1.05
CA LYS A 274 8.58 15.82 0.76
C LYS A 274 9.00 16.91 1.74
N ILE A 275 10.16 16.75 2.39
CA ILE A 275 10.65 17.65 3.44
C ILE A 275 12.05 18.24 3.16
N GLY A 276 12.68 17.89 2.06
CA GLY A 276 14.01 18.42 1.72
C GLY A 276 14.59 17.78 0.48
#